data_cb9bb1c67ae816d36760b2ff9e6a3ed2
#
_entry.id   cb9bb1c67ae816d36760b2ff9e6a3ed2
#
_cell.length_a   1.000
_cell.length_b   1.000
_cell.length_c   1.000
_cell.angle_alpha   90.00
_cell.angle_beta   90.00
_cell.angle_gamma   90.00
#
_symmetry.space_group_name_H-M   'P 1'
#
loop_
_entity.id
_entity.type
_entity.pdbx_description
1 polymer ?
#
loop_
_entity_poly.entity_id
_entity_poly.type
_entity_poly.pdbx_seq_one_letter_code
_entity_poly.pdbx_strand_id
1 'polypeptide(L)'
;DISLSSYVPKIIGAGLADLTTPWLDRHHLSIEEIHTWAIHPGGKSIIDKVAEGLQIPSDKIAASRNILRRYGNMSSATILFVLHDILASGRTDYHQLIGAMAFGPGLTAEMALLQLEPASR
;
A
#
# COMPACT_ATOMS: atom_id res chain seq x y z
N ASP A 1 2.25 -11.14 -12.43
CA ASP A 1 2.65 -11.78 -11.17
C ASP A 1 3.06 -10.74 -10.14
N ILE A 2 2.87 -11.05 -8.88
CA ILE A 2 3.31 -10.24 -7.75
C ILE A 2 4.37 -11.02 -6.98
N SER A 3 5.47 -10.37 -6.67
CA SER A 3 6.46 -10.92 -5.76
C SER A 3 6.61 -10.01 -4.55
N LEU A 4 6.86 -10.61 -3.39
CA LEU A 4 7.06 -9.90 -2.14
C LEU A 4 8.55 -9.54 -2.02
N SER A 5 8.85 -8.24 -2.01
CA SER A 5 10.22 -7.76 -1.87
C SER A 5 10.62 -7.54 -0.42
N SER A 6 9.68 -7.08 0.40
CA SER A 6 9.96 -6.81 1.80
C SER A 6 8.66 -6.77 2.59
N TYR A 7 8.70 -7.31 3.80
CA TYR A 7 7.59 -7.28 4.75
C TYR A 7 8.14 -6.99 6.14
N VAL A 8 7.67 -5.94 6.75
CA VAL A 8 8.18 -5.49 8.05
C VAL A 8 7.02 -4.99 8.92
N PRO A 9 6.79 -5.59 10.09
CA PRO A 9 5.88 -5.01 11.07
C PRO A 9 6.53 -3.82 11.77
N LYS A 10 5.75 -2.76 12.03
CA LYS A 10 6.21 -1.56 12.69
C LYS A 10 5.20 -1.10 13.73
N ILE A 11 5.68 -0.43 14.77
CA ILE A 11 4.84 0.22 15.76
C ILE A 11 4.71 1.69 15.40
N ILE A 12 3.46 2.16 15.29
CA ILE A 12 3.20 3.55 14.94
C ILE A 12 3.27 4.39 16.21
N GLY A 13 4.39 5.03 16.41
CA GLY A 13 4.56 5.91 17.58
C GLY A 13 4.91 7.35 17.23
N ALA A 14 5.47 7.57 16.06
CA ALA A 14 6.08 8.83 15.69
C ALA A 14 5.53 9.42 14.39
N GLY A 15 4.60 8.86 13.74
CA GLY A 15 4.08 9.33 12.47
C GLY A 15 4.54 8.46 11.31
N LEU A 16 3.74 8.46 10.29
CA LEU A 16 3.92 7.53 9.17
C LEU A 16 5.18 7.78 8.36
N ALA A 17 5.53 9.04 8.15
CA ALA A 17 6.74 9.38 7.40
C ALA A 17 7.99 8.89 8.12
N ASP A 18 8.01 8.99 9.44
CA ASP A 18 9.15 8.55 10.25
C ASP A 18 9.32 7.04 10.24
N LEU A 19 8.27 6.29 9.95
CA LEU A 19 8.34 4.83 9.79
C LEU A 19 8.65 4.43 8.36
N THR A 20 8.02 5.10 7.42
CA THR A 20 8.04 4.69 6.01
C THR A 20 9.33 5.10 5.32
N THR A 21 9.83 6.31 5.59
CA THR A 21 11.03 6.81 4.92
C THR A 21 12.26 5.96 5.19
N PRO A 22 12.60 5.59 6.45
CA PRO A 22 13.73 4.70 6.68
C PRO A 22 13.55 3.32 6.05
N TRP A 23 12.33 2.81 6.02
CA TRP A 23 12.04 1.53 5.40
C TRP A 23 12.31 1.55 3.90
N LEU A 24 11.87 2.61 3.21
CA LEU A 24 12.14 2.79 1.79
C LEU A 24 13.63 3.05 1.53
N ASP A 25 14.28 3.82 2.40
CA ASP A 25 15.71 4.12 2.25
C ASP A 25 16.55 2.85 2.27
N ARG A 26 16.18 1.86 3.07
CA ARG A 26 16.87 0.57 3.09
C ARG A 26 16.78 -0.18 1.76
N HIS A 27 15.77 0.15 0.96
CA HIS A 27 15.58 -0.41 -0.38
C HIS A 27 16.06 0.55 -1.47
N HIS A 28 16.72 1.65 -1.09
CA HIS A 28 17.20 2.68 -2.01
C HIS A 28 16.06 3.30 -2.83
N LEU A 29 14.90 3.48 -2.19
CA LEU A 29 13.70 4.02 -2.83
C LEU A 29 13.24 5.29 -2.14
N SER A 30 12.70 6.22 -2.92
CA SER A 30 11.94 7.35 -2.42
C SER A 30 10.43 7.02 -2.51
N ILE A 31 9.63 7.79 -1.78
CA ILE A 31 8.19 7.56 -1.78
C ILE A 31 7.57 7.80 -3.16
N GLU A 32 8.13 8.71 -3.93
CA GLU A 32 7.66 9.03 -5.27
C GLU A 32 7.88 7.88 -6.26
N GLU A 33 8.82 6.98 -5.98
CA GLU A 33 9.10 5.83 -6.82
C GLU A 33 8.08 4.71 -6.66
N ILE A 34 7.26 4.76 -5.61
CA ILE A 34 6.16 3.80 -5.45
C ILE A 34 5.04 4.19 -6.41
N HIS A 35 4.65 3.27 -7.25
CA HIS A 35 3.66 3.52 -8.30
C HIS A 35 2.23 3.51 -7.77
N THR A 36 1.94 2.65 -6.83
CA THR A 36 0.61 2.47 -6.28
C THR A 36 0.71 2.04 -4.82
N TRP A 37 -0.23 2.52 -4.00
CA TRP A 37 -0.30 2.15 -2.60
C TRP A 37 -1.55 1.32 -2.34
N ALA A 38 -1.36 0.14 -1.79
CA ALA A 38 -2.43 -0.72 -1.32
C ALA A 38 -2.55 -0.57 0.19
N ILE A 39 -3.49 0.25 0.62
CA ILE A 39 -3.73 0.52 2.04
C ILE A 39 -4.92 -0.31 2.47
N HIS A 40 -4.77 -1.07 3.55
CA HIS A 40 -5.89 -1.78 4.12
C HIS A 40 -6.90 -0.75 4.62
N PRO A 41 -8.08 -0.64 3.98
CA PRO A 41 -8.99 0.44 4.30
C PRO A 41 -9.84 0.09 5.52
N GLY A 42 -9.24 0.18 6.69
CA GLY A 42 -9.97 0.03 7.95
C GLY A 42 -11.03 1.10 8.16
N GLY A 43 -11.01 2.14 7.33
CA GLY A 43 -11.97 3.22 7.28
C GLY A 43 -11.43 4.36 6.46
N LYS A 44 -12.31 5.29 6.09
CA LYS A 44 -11.92 6.45 5.29
C LYS A 44 -10.82 7.26 5.97
N SER A 45 -10.89 7.41 7.30
CA SER A 45 -9.93 8.20 8.05
C SER A 45 -8.52 7.62 8.00
N ILE A 46 -8.39 6.28 7.94
CA ILE A 46 -7.08 5.64 7.83
C ILE A 46 -6.45 5.97 6.48
N ILE A 47 -7.21 5.84 5.41
CA ILE A 47 -6.72 6.16 4.07
C ILE A 47 -6.33 7.64 3.98
N ASP A 48 -7.17 8.53 4.52
CA ASP A 48 -6.91 9.97 4.50
C ASP A 48 -5.62 10.30 5.26
N LYS A 49 -5.42 9.70 6.44
CA LYS A 49 -4.23 9.94 7.25
C LYS A 49 -2.97 9.45 6.56
N VAL A 50 -3.03 8.30 5.91
CA VAL A 50 -1.89 7.78 5.16
C VAL A 50 -1.57 8.70 3.98
N ALA A 51 -2.59 9.09 3.22
CA ALA A 51 -2.41 9.96 2.08
C ALA A 51 -1.81 11.32 2.47
N GLU A 52 -2.30 11.92 3.56
CA GLU A 52 -1.77 13.18 4.04
C GLU A 52 -0.38 13.04 4.62
N GLY A 53 -0.17 12.04 5.46
CA GLY A 53 1.12 11.85 6.15
C GLY A 53 2.26 11.53 5.23
N LEU A 54 2.00 10.85 4.14
CA LEU A 54 3.00 10.47 3.15
C LEU A 54 2.92 11.31 1.87
N GLN A 55 1.98 12.23 1.79
CA GLN A 55 1.76 13.10 0.62
C GLN A 55 1.57 12.27 -0.66
N ILE A 56 0.72 11.25 -0.56
CA ILE A 56 0.44 10.35 -1.67
C ILE A 56 -0.61 10.98 -2.61
N PRO A 57 -0.32 11.13 -3.90
CA PRO A 57 -1.31 11.62 -4.86
C PRO A 57 -2.53 10.69 -4.94
N SER A 58 -3.69 11.27 -5.24
CA SER A 58 -4.95 10.52 -5.24
C SER A 58 -4.99 9.37 -6.23
N ASP A 59 -4.31 9.48 -7.36
CA ASP A 59 -4.26 8.40 -8.35
C ASP A 59 -3.51 7.18 -7.86
N LYS A 60 -2.55 7.36 -6.97
CA LYS A 60 -1.76 6.26 -6.41
C LYS A 60 -2.47 5.51 -5.29
N ILE A 61 -3.58 6.03 -4.77
CA ILE A 61 -4.32 5.42 -3.67
C ILE A 61 -5.78 5.09 -4.07
N ALA A 62 -6.10 5.27 -5.34
CA ALA A 62 -7.47 5.14 -5.83
C ALA A 62 -8.06 3.74 -5.63
N ALA A 63 -7.24 2.69 -5.80
CA ALA A 63 -7.72 1.32 -5.62
C ALA A 63 -8.19 1.06 -4.20
N SER A 64 -7.45 1.55 -3.19
CA SER A 64 -7.83 1.42 -1.79
C SER A 64 -9.17 2.11 -1.50
N ARG A 65 -9.35 3.32 -2.03
CA ARG A 65 -10.60 4.06 -1.85
C ARG A 65 -11.77 3.40 -2.56
N ASN A 66 -11.54 2.85 -3.76
CA ASN A 66 -12.58 2.14 -4.51
C ASN A 66 -13.10 0.92 -3.76
N ILE A 67 -12.20 0.12 -3.23
CA ILE A 67 -12.59 -1.08 -2.49
C ILE A 67 -13.37 -0.72 -1.24
N LEU A 68 -12.92 0.29 -0.50
CA LEU A 68 -13.65 0.74 0.68
C LEU A 68 -15.05 1.23 0.31
N ARG A 69 -15.18 2.00 -0.77
CA ARG A 69 -16.47 2.53 -1.22
C ARG A 69 -17.42 1.43 -1.64
N ARG A 70 -16.91 0.40 -2.35
CA ARG A 70 -17.74 -0.66 -2.93
C ARG A 70 -18.10 -1.76 -1.95
N TYR A 71 -17.21 -2.09 -1.05
CA TYR A 71 -17.34 -3.28 -0.19
C TYR A 71 -17.24 -2.99 1.29
N GLY A 72 -16.80 -1.79 1.66
CA GLY A 72 -16.53 -1.47 3.04
C GLY A 72 -15.32 -2.20 3.58
N ASN A 73 -15.21 -2.25 4.89
CA ASN A 73 -14.09 -2.94 5.53
C ASN A 73 -14.44 -4.42 5.71
N MET A 74 -13.70 -5.29 5.02
CA MET A 74 -13.86 -6.73 5.09
C MET A 74 -12.73 -7.39 5.88
N SER A 75 -12.18 -6.70 6.85
CA SER A 75 -11.05 -7.15 7.65
C SER A 75 -9.84 -7.50 6.77
N SER A 76 -9.12 -8.58 7.08
CA SER A 76 -7.89 -8.92 6.36
C SER A 76 -8.12 -9.25 4.88
N ALA A 77 -9.32 -9.67 4.51
CA ALA A 77 -9.63 -9.93 3.10
C ALA A 77 -9.59 -8.66 2.24
N THR A 78 -9.80 -7.51 2.84
CA THR A 78 -9.89 -6.24 2.11
C THR A 78 -8.62 -5.95 1.31
N ILE A 79 -7.45 -6.23 1.87
CA ILE A 79 -6.19 -5.97 1.17
C ILE A 79 -6.07 -6.81 -0.10
N LEU A 80 -6.60 -8.03 -0.10
CA LEU A 80 -6.58 -8.88 -1.28
C LEU A 80 -7.44 -8.31 -2.39
N PHE A 81 -8.60 -7.73 -2.05
CA PHE A 81 -9.46 -7.06 -3.03
C PHE A 81 -8.78 -5.81 -3.58
N VAL A 82 -8.07 -5.05 -2.75
CA VAL A 82 -7.31 -3.89 -3.22
C VAL A 82 -6.25 -4.32 -4.22
N LEU A 83 -5.49 -5.35 -3.90
CA LEU A 83 -4.45 -5.87 -4.80
C LEU A 83 -5.07 -6.38 -6.09
N HIS A 84 -6.20 -7.06 -6.00
CA HIS A 84 -6.92 -7.53 -7.20
C HIS A 84 -7.33 -6.35 -8.09
N ASP A 85 -7.84 -5.27 -7.48
CA ASP A 85 -8.24 -4.08 -8.22
C ASP A 85 -7.04 -3.43 -8.93
N ILE A 86 -5.90 -3.36 -8.26
CA ILE A 86 -4.67 -2.85 -8.87
C ILE A 86 -4.26 -3.70 -10.08
N LEU A 87 -4.29 -5.01 -9.92
CA LEU A 87 -3.94 -5.92 -11.03
C LEU A 87 -4.91 -5.81 -12.20
N ALA A 88 -6.19 -5.65 -11.90
CA ALA A 88 -7.24 -5.56 -12.91
C ALA A 88 -7.27 -4.21 -13.63
N SER A 89 -6.55 -3.20 -13.14
CA SER A 89 -6.56 -1.87 -13.73
C SER A 89 -5.93 -1.81 -15.13
N GLY A 90 -5.35 -2.91 -15.59
CA GLY A 90 -4.77 -3.00 -16.92
C GLY A 90 -3.43 -2.28 -17.07
N ARG A 91 -2.85 -1.81 -16.00
CA ARG A 91 -1.51 -1.21 -16.04
C ARG A 91 -0.52 -2.32 -16.32
N THR A 92 0.11 -2.22 -17.47
CA THR A 92 1.03 -3.25 -17.96
C THR A 92 2.49 -2.82 -17.87
N ASP A 93 2.75 -1.69 -17.24
CA ASP A 93 4.10 -1.19 -17.10
C ASP A 93 4.92 -2.17 -16.27
N TYR A 94 6.10 -2.46 -16.75
CA TYR A 94 6.98 -3.42 -16.11
C TYR A 94 7.56 -2.85 -14.82
N HIS A 95 7.75 -3.72 -13.84
CA HIS A 95 8.43 -3.39 -12.59
C HIS A 95 7.70 -2.34 -11.74
N GLN A 96 6.37 -2.33 -11.79
CA GLN A 96 5.63 -1.44 -10.91
C GLN A 96 5.82 -1.86 -9.45
N LEU A 97 6.11 -0.86 -8.64
CA LEU A 97 6.25 -1.05 -7.19
C LEU A 97 4.94 -0.71 -6.50
N ILE A 98 4.52 -1.58 -5.62
CA ILE A 98 3.33 -1.40 -4.80
C ILE A 98 3.75 -1.37 -3.34
N GLY A 99 3.46 -0.27 -2.66
CA GLY A 99 3.61 -0.21 -1.21
C GLY A 99 2.30 -0.64 -0.57
N ALA A 100 2.35 -1.66 0.27
CA ALA A 100 1.17 -2.16 0.96
C ALA A 100 1.29 -1.86 2.45
N MET A 101 0.20 -1.41 3.05
CA MET A 101 0.13 -1.11 4.47
C MET A 101 -1.15 -1.67 5.07
N ALA A 102 -1.04 -2.23 6.26
CA ALA A 102 -2.17 -2.65 7.08
C ALA A 102 -1.93 -2.20 8.51
N PHE A 103 -3.01 -1.86 9.20
CA PHE A 103 -2.93 -1.35 10.57
C PHE A 103 -3.71 -2.29 11.49
N GLY A 104 -3.09 -2.61 12.61
CA GLY A 104 -3.65 -3.51 13.59
C GLY A 104 -3.86 -2.85 14.95
N PRO A 105 -4.44 -3.60 15.91
CA PRO A 105 -4.63 -3.08 17.26
C PRO A 105 -3.27 -2.79 17.92
N GLY A 106 -3.28 -1.89 18.90
CA GLY A 106 -2.05 -1.52 19.60
C GLY A 106 -1.16 -0.59 18.79
N LEU A 107 -1.72 0.14 17.83
CA LEU A 107 -0.99 1.09 17.00
C LEU A 107 0.18 0.45 16.23
N THR A 108 -0.08 -0.73 15.68
CA THR A 108 0.89 -1.43 14.84
C THR A 108 0.56 -1.21 13.37
N ALA A 109 1.60 -1.12 12.57
CA ALA A 109 1.47 -1.12 11.11
C ALA A 109 2.33 -2.22 10.53
N GLU A 110 1.81 -2.87 9.51
CA GLU A 110 2.56 -3.83 8.72
C GLU A 110 2.74 -3.26 7.33
N MET A 111 3.96 -3.33 6.82
CA MET A 111 4.30 -2.78 5.51
C MET A 111 4.93 -3.86 4.66
N ALA A 112 4.55 -3.89 3.40
CA ALA A 112 5.13 -4.80 2.42
C ALA A 112 5.44 -4.03 1.15
N LEU A 113 6.57 -4.35 0.55
CA LEU A 113 6.92 -3.85 -0.76
C LEU A 113 6.75 -4.98 -1.76
N LEU A 114 5.89 -4.75 -2.74
CA LEU A 114 5.54 -5.72 -3.76
C LEU A 114 6.01 -5.18 -5.11
N GLN A 115 6.47 -6.07 -5.95
CA GLN A 115 6.85 -5.72 -7.30
C GLN A 115 5.95 -6.46 -8.28
N LEU A 116 5.30 -5.70 -9.16
CA LEU A 116 4.51 -6.27 -10.23
C LEU A 116 5.44 -6.60 -11.38
N GLU A 117 5.47 -7.88 -11.74
CA GLU A 117 6.32 -8.34 -12.81
C GLU A 117 5.48 -8.73 -14.02
N PRO A 118 6.03 -8.60 -15.24
CA PRO A 118 5.31 -9.06 -16.42
C PRO A 118 5.10 -10.57 -16.32
N ALA A 119 3.95 -11.03 -16.85
CA ALA A 119 3.68 -12.46 -16.90
C ALA A 119 4.75 -13.15 -17.75
N SER A 120 5.37 -14.20 -17.21
CA SER A 120 6.29 -15.00 -18.00
C SER A 120 5.50 -15.87 -18.97
N ARG A 121 6.02 -15.98 -20.17
CA ARG A 121 5.42 -16.80 -21.21
C ARG A 121 6.16 -18.10 -21.39
#